data_170cd98eb84a3ea0017eef3dd8567e99
#
_entry.id   170cd98eb84a3ea0017eef3dd8567e99
#
_cell.length_a   1.000
_cell.length_b   1.000
_cell.length_c   1.000
_cell.angle_alpha   90.00
_cell.angle_beta   90.00
_cell.angle_gamma   90.00
#
_symmetry.space_group_name_H-M   'P 1'
#
loop_
_entity.id
_entity.type
_entity.pdbx_description
1 polymer ?
#
loop_
_entity_poly.entity_id
_entity_poly.type
_entity_poly.pdbx_seq_one_letter_code
_entity_poly.pdbx_strand_id
1 'polypeptide(L)'
;MNDPLDPGDDDREDRDRDDASFEPLDIREEEDVRADLDDLGGMRRVFHAQGVKGVVIACPDCGENHYYEWELLKDNLEHMLATGEPRMHEPAFEVREEEYIQWDYGKGYIDALADTGLEPDNRVEVTRCPWCETPCDDFFRFCPRCGRALAALRIYKELTERGLDEREVRALLVRAGFEPF
;
A
#
# COMPACT_ATOMS: atom_id res chain seq x y z
N MET A 1 -71.93 5.14 -7.33
CA MET A 1 -71.08 3.95 -7.28
C MET A 1 -69.62 4.44 -7.26
N ASN A 2 -69.15 4.70 -6.10
CA ASN A 2 -67.79 5.23 -5.84
C ASN A 2 -67.00 4.13 -5.19
N ASP A 3 -65.90 3.81 -5.82
CA ASP A 3 -64.89 2.95 -5.24
C ASP A 3 -63.71 3.86 -4.80
N PRO A 4 -63.39 3.97 -3.52
CA PRO A 4 -62.22 4.69 -3.07
C PRO A 4 -61.07 3.72 -3.00
N LEU A 5 -60.06 3.95 -3.85
CA LEU A 5 -58.74 3.37 -3.76
C LEU A 5 -58.09 3.87 -2.47
N ASP A 6 -57.89 2.94 -1.55
CA ASP A 6 -57.07 3.08 -0.36
C ASP A 6 -55.55 2.99 -0.77
N PRO A 7 -54.75 4.03 -0.57
CA PRO A 7 -53.29 3.89 -0.73
C PRO A 7 -52.72 3.27 0.54
N GLY A 8 -52.48 1.97 0.48
CA GLY A 8 -51.82 1.23 1.54
C GLY A 8 -50.45 1.80 1.91
N ASP A 9 -50.35 2.05 3.15
CA ASP A 9 -49.27 2.48 3.97
C ASP A 9 -48.16 1.38 3.98
N ASP A 10 -47.20 1.47 3.07
CA ASP A 10 -46.10 0.48 2.93
C ASP A 10 -44.72 1.12 3.15
N ASP A 11 -44.65 2.26 3.89
CA ASP A 11 -43.40 3.00 4.12
C ASP A 11 -42.78 2.75 5.51
N ARG A 12 -42.99 1.59 6.16
CA ARG A 12 -42.55 1.38 7.55
C ARG A 12 -41.47 0.33 7.78
N GLU A 13 -40.97 -0.36 6.78
CA GLU A 13 -40.02 -1.47 7.02
C GLU A 13 -38.55 -1.16 6.72
N ASP A 14 -38.16 0.06 6.34
CA ASP A 14 -36.78 0.36 5.91
C ASP A 14 -35.96 1.22 6.91
N ARG A 15 -36.45 1.38 8.17
CA ARG A 15 -35.76 2.23 9.17
C ARG A 15 -34.96 1.50 10.23
N ASP A 16 -34.94 0.18 10.24
CA ASP A 16 -34.31 -0.59 11.32
C ASP A 16 -32.98 -1.25 10.93
N ARG A 17 -32.35 -0.84 9.81
CA ARG A 17 -31.05 -1.41 9.36
C ARG A 17 -29.80 -0.62 9.75
N ASP A 18 -29.95 0.56 10.32
CA ASP A 18 -28.84 1.50 10.51
C ASP A 18 -28.19 1.46 11.92
N ASP A 19 -28.53 0.51 12.78
CA ASP A 19 -27.93 0.39 14.12
C ASP A 19 -27.42 -1.02 14.41
N ALA A 20 -26.76 -1.65 13.45
CA ALA A 20 -25.92 -2.81 13.71
C ALA A 20 -24.62 -2.31 14.35
N SER A 21 -24.61 -2.15 15.65
CA SER A 21 -23.37 -1.98 16.41
C SER A 21 -22.53 -3.24 16.19
N PHE A 22 -21.46 -3.13 15.39
CA PHE A 22 -20.49 -4.22 15.24
C PHE A 22 -19.85 -4.50 16.58
N GLU A 23 -19.70 -5.76 16.91
CA GLU A 23 -18.96 -6.14 18.10
C GLU A 23 -17.46 -5.84 17.87
N PRO A 24 -16.75 -5.32 18.87
CA PRO A 24 -15.29 -5.17 18.78
C PRO A 24 -14.64 -6.50 18.43
N LEU A 25 -13.57 -6.44 17.64
CA LEU A 25 -12.77 -7.63 17.31
C LEU A 25 -12.31 -8.33 18.60
N ASP A 26 -12.27 -9.65 18.57
CA ASP A 26 -11.60 -10.39 19.62
C ASP A 26 -10.06 -10.27 19.48
N ILE A 27 -9.33 -10.72 20.49
CA ILE A 27 -7.86 -10.58 20.54
C ILE A 27 -7.19 -11.27 19.34
N ARG A 28 -7.74 -12.41 18.89
CA ARG A 28 -7.18 -13.17 17.77
C ARG A 28 -7.44 -12.45 16.44
N GLU A 29 -8.64 -11.95 16.26
CA GLU A 29 -9.02 -11.15 15.08
C GLU A 29 -8.17 -9.87 14.99
N GLU A 30 -7.93 -9.19 16.13
CA GLU A 30 -7.04 -8.05 16.16
C GLU A 30 -5.58 -8.42 15.76
N GLU A 31 -5.08 -9.56 16.24
CA GLU A 31 -3.74 -10.05 15.88
C GLU A 31 -3.65 -10.36 14.39
N ASP A 32 -4.67 -10.99 13.81
CA ASP A 32 -4.73 -11.31 12.38
C ASP A 32 -4.74 -10.03 11.53
N VAL A 33 -5.57 -9.02 11.87
CA VAL A 33 -5.60 -7.75 11.15
C VAL A 33 -4.28 -6.96 11.27
N ARG A 34 -3.60 -7.03 12.43
CA ARG A 34 -2.28 -6.41 12.58
C ARG A 34 -1.22 -7.12 11.72
N ALA A 35 -1.30 -8.45 11.63
CA ALA A 35 -0.41 -9.20 10.74
C ALA A 35 -0.65 -8.83 9.27
N ASP A 36 -1.91 -8.68 8.87
CA ASP A 36 -2.25 -8.23 7.51
C ASP A 36 -1.73 -6.81 7.21
N LEU A 37 -1.75 -5.91 8.18
CA LEU A 37 -1.16 -4.56 8.04
C LEU A 37 0.36 -4.62 7.86
N ASP A 38 1.04 -5.48 8.62
CA ASP A 38 2.48 -5.67 8.50
C ASP A 38 2.85 -6.28 7.14
N ASP A 39 2.09 -7.30 6.69
CA ASP A 39 2.25 -7.92 5.38
C ASP A 39 2.02 -6.92 4.25
N LEU A 40 0.94 -6.12 4.33
CA LEU A 40 0.64 -5.05 3.37
C LEU A 40 1.78 -4.03 3.27
N GLY A 41 2.31 -3.61 4.43
CA GLY A 41 3.47 -2.74 4.50
C GLY A 41 4.71 -3.36 3.87
N GLY A 42 4.94 -4.66 4.09
CA GLY A 42 6.00 -5.45 3.47
C GLY A 42 5.87 -5.49 1.94
N MET A 43 4.70 -5.87 1.46
CA MET A 43 4.39 -5.93 0.03
C MET A 43 4.55 -4.57 -0.64
N ARG A 44 4.01 -3.52 -0.06
CA ARG A 44 4.16 -2.15 -0.58
C ARG A 44 5.62 -1.76 -0.75
N ARG A 45 6.48 -2.02 0.24
CA ARG A 45 7.92 -1.71 0.15
C ARG A 45 8.59 -2.37 -1.05
N VAL A 46 8.18 -3.59 -1.38
CA VAL A 46 8.77 -4.36 -2.47
C VAL A 46 8.20 -3.97 -3.83
N PHE A 47 6.88 -3.91 -3.95
CA PHE A 47 6.20 -3.89 -5.24
C PHE A 47 5.84 -2.48 -5.74
N HIS A 48 5.64 -1.51 -4.85
CA HIS A 48 5.30 -0.16 -5.25
C HIS A 48 6.36 0.49 -6.15
N ALA A 49 7.64 0.23 -5.85
CA ALA A 49 8.74 0.70 -6.70
C ALA A 49 8.78 0.04 -8.09
N GLN A 50 8.08 -1.07 -8.27
CA GLN A 50 7.94 -1.77 -9.55
C GLN A 50 6.73 -1.29 -10.35
N GLY A 51 5.96 -0.33 -9.81
CA GLY A 51 4.79 0.25 -10.46
C GLY A 51 3.47 -0.42 -10.06
N VAL A 52 3.51 -1.35 -9.10
CA VAL A 52 2.29 -1.98 -8.56
C VAL A 52 1.56 -0.98 -7.67
N LYS A 53 0.26 -0.81 -7.90
CA LYS A 53 -0.58 0.15 -7.18
C LYS A 53 -1.24 -0.41 -5.93
N GLY A 54 -1.37 -1.73 -5.86
CA GLY A 54 -2.08 -2.37 -4.76
C GLY A 54 -2.20 -3.87 -4.91
N VAL A 55 -3.15 -4.43 -4.19
CA VAL A 55 -3.42 -5.86 -4.17
C VAL A 55 -4.81 -6.18 -4.67
N VAL A 56 -4.97 -7.40 -5.17
CA VAL A 56 -6.28 -7.98 -5.47
C VAL A 56 -6.56 -9.11 -4.49
N ILE A 57 -7.77 -9.09 -3.93
CA ILE A 57 -8.26 -10.06 -2.96
C ILE A 57 -9.51 -10.72 -3.51
N ALA A 58 -9.52 -12.05 -3.58
CA ALA A 58 -10.72 -12.79 -3.91
C ALA A 58 -11.70 -12.74 -2.72
N CYS A 59 -12.85 -12.12 -2.93
CA CYS A 59 -13.83 -11.98 -1.87
C CYS A 59 -14.63 -13.29 -1.70
N PRO A 60 -14.64 -13.87 -0.50
CA PRO A 60 -15.44 -15.08 -0.24
C PRO A 60 -16.94 -14.83 -0.27
N ASP A 61 -17.39 -13.60 -0.01
CA ASP A 61 -18.80 -13.27 0.10
C ASP A 61 -19.49 -13.11 -1.26
N CYS A 62 -18.84 -12.41 -2.20
CA CYS A 62 -19.40 -12.18 -3.54
C CYS A 62 -18.76 -13.06 -4.63
N GLY A 63 -17.62 -13.70 -4.37
CA GLY A 63 -16.89 -14.53 -5.32
C GLY A 63 -16.14 -13.74 -6.39
N GLU A 64 -16.06 -12.42 -6.26
CA GLU A 64 -15.38 -11.54 -7.20
C GLU A 64 -14.01 -11.07 -6.67
N ASN A 65 -13.17 -10.63 -7.58
CA ASN A 65 -11.90 -10.02 -7.23
C ASN A 65 -12.09 -8.54 -6.89
N HIS A 66 -11.60 -8.14 -5.72
CA HIS A 66 -11.58 -6.76 -5.28
C HIS A 66 -10.16 -6.21 -5.35
N TYR A 67 -10.03 -5.02 -5.95
CA TYR A 67 -8.76 -4.34 -6.17
C TYR A 67 -8.64 -3.19 -5.19
N TYR A 68 -7.62 -3.24 -4.36
CA TYR A 68 -7.36 -2.23 -3.33
C TYR A 68 -6.01 -1.57 -3.57
N GLU A 69 -6.01 -0.25 -3.68
CA GLU A 69 -4.78 0.53 -3.60
C GLU A 69 -4.18 0.41 -2.19
N TRP A 70 -2.86 0.55 -2.10
CA TRP A 70 -2.13 0.34 -0.84
C TRP A 70 -2.71 1.14 0.33
N GLU A 71 -2.97 2.44 0.15
CA GLU A 71 -3.50 3.29 1.21
C GLU A 71 -4.96 2.97 1.54
N LEU A 72 -5.76 2.66 0.53
CA LEU A 72 -7.17 2.31 0.73
C LEU A 72 -7.31 1.05 1.59
N LEU A 73 -6.53 0.01 1.29
CA LEU A 73 -6.59 -1.22 2.09
C LEU A 73 -6.05 -0.98 3.50
N LYS A 74 -4.97 -0.23 3.63
CA LYS A 74 -4.43 0.16 4.93
C LYS A 74 -5.48 0.87 5.79
N ASP A 75 -6.14 1.89 5.24
CA ASP A 75 -7.19 2.65 5.94
C ASP A 75 -8.38 1.75 6.33
N ASN A 76 -8.71 0.76 5.48
CA ASN A 76 -9.78 -0.20 5.79
C ASN A 76 -9.40 -1.12 6.96
N LEU A 77 -8.18 -1.65 6.98
CA LEU A 77 -7.69 -2.49 8.07
C LEU A 77 -7.55 -1.70 9.38
N GLU A 78 -7.04 -0.48 9.33
CA GLU A 78 -6.96 0.41 10.50
C GLU A 78 -8.36 0.77 11.04
N HIS A 79 -9.32 1.00 10.15
CA HIS A 79 -10.71 1.21 10.56
C HIS A 79 -11.30 -0.03 11.23
N MET A 80 -11.09 -1.21 10.67
CA MET A 80 -11.55 -2.47 11.25
C MET A 80 -10.95 -2.70 12.64
N LEU A 81 -9.67 -2.40 12.86
CA LEU A 81 -9.06 -2.45 14.20
C LEU A 81 -9.71 -1.48 15.18
N ALA A 82 -10.14 -0.30 14.71
CA ALA A 82 -10.70 0.73 15.58
C ALA A 82 -12.17 0.49 15.93
N THR A 83 -12.94 -0.16 15.06
CA THR A 83 -14.41 -0.22 15.15
C THR A 83 -14.98 -1.64 15.19
N GLY A 84 -14.19 -2.65 14.78
CA GLY A 84 -14.70 -4.01 14.51
C GLY A 84 -15.46 -4.12 13.18
N GLU A 85 -15.66 -3.00 12.47
CA GLU A 85 -16.49 -2.96 11.27
C GLU A 85 -15.63 -3.11 10.00
N PRO A 86 -15.87 -4.14 9.16
CA PRO A 86 -15.25 -4.21 7.85
C PRO A 86 -15.85 -3.12 6.97
N ARG A 87 -15.00 -2.30 6.33
CA ARG A 87 -15.48 -1.33 5.35
C ARG A 87 -16.06 -2.03 4.14
N MET A 88 -17.14 -1.44 3.62
CA MET A 88 -17.87 -1.97 2.47
C MET A 88 -16.98 -2.03 1.22
N HIS A 89 -17.32 -3.00 0.37
CA HIS A 89 -16.74 -3.24 -0.93
C HIS A 89 -16.95 -2.04 -1.85
N GLU A 90 -15.99 -1.14 -1.93
CA GLU A 90 -15.98 -0.12 -2.97
C GLU A 90 -15.15 -0.63 -4.14
N PRO A 91 -15.78 -0.93 -5.31
CA PRO A 91 -15.04 -1.31 -6.49
C PRO A 91 -14.19 -0.13 -6.97
N ALA A 92 -12.92 -0.37 -7.23
CA ALA A 92 -12.09 0.62 -7.87
C ALA A 92 -12.61 0.91 -9.28
N PHE A 93 -12.77 2.19 -9.63
CA PHE A 93 -13.15 2.60 -10.99
C PHE A 93 -11.94 2.45 -11.93
N GLU A 94 -12.16 1.87 -13.11
CA GLU A 94 -11.15 1.74 -14.18
C GLU A 94 -9.86 1.00 -13.74
N VAL A 95 -10.02 -0.19 -13.20
CA VAL A 95 -8.92 -1.05 -12.77
C VAL A 95 -8.13 -1.55 -13.98
N ARG A 96 -6.81 -1.37 -13.94
CA ARG A 96 -5.86 -2.09 -14.80
C ARG A 96 -5.26 -3.23 -14.00
N GLU A 97 -5.71 -4.45 -14.29
CA GLU A 97 -5.36 -5.65 -13.50
C GLU A 97 -3.84 -5.86 -13.39
N GLU A 98 -3.09 -5.49 -14.44
CA GLU A 98 -1.63 -5.59 -14.47
C GLU A 98 -0.89 -4.67 -13.47
N GLU A 99 -1.61 -3.73 -12.86
CA GLU A 99 -1.06 -2.83 -11.82
C GLU A 99 -1.29 -3.35 -10.40
N TYR A 100 -1.89 -4.53 -10.26
CA TYR A 100 -2.19 -5.14 -8.96
C TYR A 100 -1.62 -6.54 -8.87
N ILE A 101 -1.27 -6.98 -7.65
CA ILE A 101 -0.80 -8.35 -7.40
C ILE A 101 -1.79 -9.10 -6.52
N GLN A 102 -1.85 -10.42 -6.68
CA GLN A 102 -2.63 -11.26 -5.78
C GLN A 102 -2.06 -11.18 -4.36
N TRP A 103 -2.93 -11.08 -3.36
CA TRP A 103 -2.53 -11.03 -1.94
C TRP A 103 -1.60 -12.19 -1.57
N ASP A 104 -2.01 -13.43 -1.86
CA ASP A 104 -1.23 -14.62 -1.53
C ASP A 104 0.14 -14.66 -2.21
N TYR A 105 0.22 -14.15 -3.47
CA TYR A 105 1.49 -14.03 -4.17
C TYR A 105 2.41 -13.03 -3.47
N GLY A 106 1.87 -11.86 -3.15
CA GLY A 106 2.62 -10.81 -2.46
C GLY A 106 3.14 -11.27 -1.11
N LYS A 107 2.27 -11.90 -0.31
CA LYS A 107 2.61 -12.46 0.99
C LYS A 107 3.70 -13.54 0.87
N GLY A 108 3.51 -14.55 0.01
CA GLY A 108 4.50 -15.59 -0.20
C GLY A 108 5.86 -15.05 -0.67
N TYR A 109 5.87 -13.95 -1.43
CA TYR A 109 7.12 -13.31 -1.85
C TYR A 109 7.85 -12.65 -0.69
N ILE A 110 7.17 -11.90 0.18
CA ILE A 110 7.81 -11.26 1.35
C ILE A 110 8.26 -12.31 2.38
N ASP A 111 7.49 -13.39 2.58
CA ASP A 111 7.87 -14.51 3.44
C ASP A 111 9.17 -15.17 2.94
N ALA A 112 9.27 -15.42 1.62
CA ALA A 112 10.47 -15.99 1.02
C ALA A 112 11.70 -15.07 1.16
N LEU A 113 11.52 -13.75 1.10
CA LEU A 113 12.60 -12.80 1.36
C LEU A 113 13.05 -12.86 2.82
N ALA A 114 12.10 -12.94 3.75
CA ALA A 114 12.40 -13.07 5.18
C ALA A 114 13.14 -14.38 5.49
N ASP A 115 12.68 -15.50 4.95
CA ASP A 115 13.29 -16.83 5.16
C ASP A 115 14.70 -16.93 4.59
N THR A 116 14.99 -16.25 3.50
CA THR A 116 16.32 -16.26 2.86
C THR A 116 17.26 -15.21 3.44
N GLY A 117 16.80 -14.33 4.31
CA GLY A 117 17.55 -13.18 4.80
C GLY A 117 17.89 -12.16 3.71
N LEU A 118 17.24 -12.28 2.55
CA LEU A 118 17.30 -11.27 1.51
C LEU A 118 16.33 -10.17 1.93
N GLU A 119 16.86 -9.18 2.65
CA GLU A 119 16.08 -7.97 2.93
C GLU A 119 15.52 -7.41 1.62
N PRO A 120 14.19 -7.19 1.52
CA PRO A 120 13.67 -6.39 0.44
C PRO A 120 14.32 -5.04 0.61
N ASP A 121 15.24 -4.76 -0.31
CA ASP A 121 15.90 -3.48 -0.52
C ASP A 121 15.68 -2.48 0.63
N ASN A 122 16.62 -2.45 1.56
CA ASN A 122 16.63 -1.48 2.66
C ASN A 122 16.85 -0.09 2.04
N ARG A 123 15.84 0.40 1.27
CA ARG A 123 15.89 1.70 0.63
C ARG A 123 15.91 2.72 1.73
N VAL A 124 17.06 3.31 1.92
CA VAL A 124 17.17 4.51 2.74
C VAL A 124 16.13 5.49 2.20
N GLU A 125 15.08 5.75 2.97
CA GLU A 125 14.02 6.68 2.59
C GLU A 125 14.65 8.04 2.28
N VAL A 126 14.68 8.41 1.02
CA VAL A 126 15.07 9.74 0.60
C VAL A 126 13.81 10.58 0.56
N THR A 127 13.39 11.08 1.69
CA THR A 127 12.24 12.00 1.78
C THR A 127 12.50 13.34 1.12
N ARG A 128 13.76 13.68 0.86
CA ARG A 128 14.20 14.85 0.12
C ARG A 128 15.40 14.48 -0.76
N CYS A 129 15.46 15.11 -1.93
CA CYS A 129 16.64 14.98 -2.78
C CYS A 129 17.87 15.55 -2.05
N PRO A 130 18.91 14.75 -1.77
CA PRO A 130 20.10 15.23 -1.04
C PRO A 130 20.87 16.32 -1.80
N TRP A 131 20.53 16.57 -3.08
CA TRP A 131 21.20 17.53 -3.92
C TRP A 131 20.50 18.88 -4.00
N CYS A 132 19.17 18.90 -4.10
CA CYS A 132 18.39 20.13 -4.30
C CYS A 132 17.25 20.30 -3.30
N GLU A 133 17.22 19.44 -2.28
CA GLU A 133 16.27 19.43 -1.15
C GLU A 133 14.78 19.35 -1.55
N THR A 134 14.49 19.11 -2.82
CA THR A 134 13.11 18.91 -3.27
C THR A 134 12.52 17.68 -2.61
N PRO A 135 11.29 17.74 -2.10
CA PRO A 135 10.58 16.56 -1.63
C PRO A 135 10.51 15.49 -2.71
N CYS A 136 10.84 14.25 -2.35
CA CYS A 136 10.84 13.12 -3.26
C CYS A 136 10.13 11.97 -2.57
N ASP A 137 9.19 11.37 -3.26
CA ASP A 137 8.59 10.12 -2.83
C ASP A 137 9.59 8.97 -3.03
N ASP A 138 9.45 7.93 -2.22
CA ASP A 138 10.30 6.74 -2.22
C ASP A 138 10.27 5.97 -3.55
N PHE A 139 9.17 6.09 -4.32
CA PHE A 139 9.00 5.48 -5.64
C PHE A 139 9.59 6.29 -6.80
N PHE A 140 10.01 7.53 -6.59
CA PHE A 140 10.65 8.29 -7.65
C PHE A 140 12.00 7.66 -8.04
N ARG A 141 12.18 7.40 -9.33
CA ARG A 141 13.49 6.96 -9.87
C ARG A 141 14.45 8.13 -10.05
N PHE A 142 13.91 9.30 -10.35
CA PHE A 142 14.66 10.52 -10.59
C PHE A 142 14.04 11.68 -9.79
N CYS A 143 14.88 12.58 -9.33
CA CYS A 143 14.39 13.80 -8.69
C CYS A 143 13.60 14.64 -9.70
N PRO A 144 12.34 15.02 -9.38
CA PRO A 144 11.49 15.77 -10.32
C PRO A 144 12.03 17.17 -10.63
N ARG A 145 12.91 17.71 -9.79
CA ARG A 145 13.49 19.05 -9.98
C ARG A 145 14.84 19.02 -10.67
N CYS A 146 15.78 18.20 -10.23
CA CYS A 146 17.16 18.22 -10.76
C CYS A 146 17.47 17.07 -11.72
N GLY A 147 16.54 16.12 -11.92
CA GLY A 147 16.70 15.01 -12.86
C GLY A 147 17.69 13.93 -12.43
N ARG A 148 18.34 14.05 -11.27
CA ARG A 148 19.31 13.04 -10.80
C ARG A 148 18.63 11.75 -10.38
N ALA A 149 19.32 10.64 -10.65
CA ALA A 149 18.88 9.31 -10.25
C ALA A 149 18.88 9.17 -8.72
N LEU A 150 17.71 8.98 -8.12
CA LEU A 150 17.56 8.86 -6.66
C LEU A 150 18.21 7.59 -6.11
N ALA A 151 18.28 6.52 -6.91
CA ALA A 151 19.02 5.31 -6.53
C ALA A 151 20.50 5.60 -6.29
N ALA A 152 21.13 6.38 -7.16
CA ALA A 152 22.53 6.79 -6.98
C ALA A 152 22.71 7.66 -5.73
N LEU A 153 21.76 8.55 -5.45
CA LEU A 153 21.78 9.39 -4.25
C LEU A 153 21.59 8.57 -2.97
N ARG A 154 20.77 7.52 -3.02
CA ARG A 154 20.59 6.57 -1.91
C ARG A 154 21.91 5.83 -1.61
N ILE A 155 22.54 5.28 -2.66
CA ILE A 155 23.83 4.61 -2.53
C ILE A 155 24.90 5.56 -1.97
N TYR A 156 24.94 6.80 -2.49
CA TYR A 156 25.85 7.83 -1.98
C TYR A 156 25.66 8.08 -0.49
N LYS A 157 24.43 8.30 -0.06
CA LYS A 157 24.09 8.56 1.34
C LYS A 157 24.50 7.37 2.21
N GLU A 158 24.15 6.16 1.83
CA GLU A 158 24.45 4.97 2.60
C GLU A 158 25.97 4.72 2.74
N LEU A 159 26.71 4.85 1.65
CA LEU A 159 28.16 4.62 1.68
C LEU A 159 28.89 5.69 2.51
N THR A 160 28.45 6.95 2.45
CA THR A 160 29.00 8.04 3.28
C THR A 160 28.66 7.87 4.75
N GLU A 161 27.44 7.42 5.08
CA GLU A 161 27.03 7.10 6.45
C GLU A 161 27.82 5.91 7.04
N ARG A 162 28.26 4.97 6.20
CA ARG A 162 29.17 3.89 6.57
C ARG A 162 30.62 4.34 6.72
N GLY A 163 30.92 5.62 6.49
CA GLY A 163 32.23 6.22 6.69
C GLY A 163 33.17 6.15 5.49
N LEU A 164 32.67 5.83 4.29
CA LEU A 164 33.47 5.93 3.07
C LEU A 164 33.69 7.40 2.70
N ASP A 165 34.87 7.69 2.13
CA ASP A 165 35.21 9.04 1.67
C ASP A 165 34.29 9.49 0.54
N GLU A 166 33.75 10.71 0.64
CA GLU A 166 32.79 11.25 -0.32
C GLU A 166 33.34 11.29 -1.77
N ARG A 167 34.63 11.54 -1.95
CA ARG A 167 35.24 11.60 -3.27
C ARG A 167 35.35 10.21 -3.88
N GLU A 168 35.66 9.23 -3.07
CA GLU A 168 35.68 7.82 -3.50
C GLU A 168 34.28 7.35 -3.91
N VAL A 169 33.26 7.65 -3.10
CA VAL A 169 31.88 7.31 -3.43
C VAL A 169 31.44 7.96 -4.72
N ARG A 170 31.71 9.26 -4.91
CA ARG A 170 31.40 9.96 -6.16
C ARG A 170 32.09 9.33 -7.37
N ALA A 171 33.39 9.04 -7.23
CA ALA A 171 34.14 8.38 -8.29
C ALA A 171 33.62 6.99 -8.65
N LEU A 172 33.12 6.23 -7.67
CA LEU A 172 32.45 4.96 -7.89
C LEU A 172 31.15 5.11 -8.67
N LEU A 173 30.30 6.06 -8.28
CA LEU A 173 29.00 6.29 -8.93
C LEU A 173 29.18 6.76 -10.38
N VAL A 174 30.13 7.65 -10.62
CA VAL A 174 30.47 8.08 -12.00
C VAL A 174 30.93 6.91 -12.86
N ARG A 175 31.80 6.03 -12.32
CA ARG A 175 32.23 4.81 -13.03
C ARG A 175 31.10 3.83 -13.28
N ALA A 176 30.09 3.83 -12.43
CA ALA A 176 28.86 3.04 -12.59
C ALA A 176 27.85 3.65 -13.57
N GLY A 177 28.17 4.79 -14.18
CA GLY A 177 27.34 5.44 -15.19
C GLY A 177 26.28 6.39 -14.65
N PHE A 178 26.36 6.78 -13.38
CA PHE A 178 25.48 7.78 -12.79
C PHE A 178 26.08 9.18 -12.95
N GLU A 179 25.88 9.82 -14.09
CA GLU A 179 26.31 11.20 -14.34
C GLU A 179 25.10 12.15 -14.48
N PRO A 180 25.25 13.43 -14.08
CA PRO A 180 26.31 14.05 -13.27
C PRO A 180 26.08 13.79 -11.77
N PHE A 181 27.16 13.49 -11.05
CA PHE A 181 27.10 13.24 -9.61
C PHE A 181 28.00 14.17 -8.81
#